data_f064abe8c7545b2bbf5d40550e2241b6
#
_entry.id   f064abe8c7545b2bbf5d40550e2241b6
#
_cell.length_a   1.000
_cell.length_b   1.000
_cell.length_c   1.000
_cell.angle_alpha   90.00
_cell.angle_beta   90.00
_cell.angle_gamma   90.00
#
_symmetry.space_group_name_H-M   'P 1'
#
loop_
_entity.id
_entity.type
_entity.pdbx_description
1 polymer ?
#
loop_
_entity_poly.entity_id
_entity_poly.type
_entity_poly.pdbx_seq_one_letter_code
_entity_poly.pdbx_strand_id
1 'polypeptide(L)'
;MEEKSTATLEKIQQAAMEEFSEKGFQGASLRQIVKQAGVTTGALYGYFSSKEALFASIVEPHAAALMGRFMEAQTAFAEMPEKEQPEHMGLESSQCVHWMVDYICDHREPVKLLLCKAEGTSYEHFVHNMVEVEVEYTLQYLEVLHRLGHECPQLDAQLCHIIASGMFNGIFEIVIHDMPKEQAMRYVDQLRDFYTAGWLKLIGQS
;
A
#
# COMPACT_ATOMS: atom_id res chain seq x y z
N MET A 1 18.91 -19.71 24.83
CA MET A 1 18.43 -20.37 23.57
C MET A 1 17.61 -19.41 22.70
N GLU A 2 16.78 -18.57 23.26
CA GLU A 2 16.00 -17.55 22.54
C GLU A 2 16.86 -16.57 21.73
N GLU A 3 17.91 -15.97 22.30
CA GLU A 3 18.79 -15.03 21.60
C GLU A 3 19.47 -15.62 20.35
N LYS A 4 19.88 -16.89 20.37
CA LYS A 4 20.46 -17.55 19.20
C LYS A 4 19.41 -17.84 18.13
N SER A 5 18.16 -18.04 18.53
CA SER A 5 17.03 -18.25 17.64
C SER A 5 16.68 -16.95 16.90
N THR A 6 16.62 -15.83 17.61
CA THR A 6 16.33 -14.50 17.05
C THR A 6 17.42 -14.07 16.07
N ALA A 7 18.70 -14.19 16.43
CA ALA A 7 19.81 -13.85 15.54
C ALA A 7 19.87 -14.71 14.26
N THR A 8 19.40 -15.96 14.33
CA THR A 8 19.32 -16.83 13.15
C THR A 8 18.16 -16.41 12.25
N LEU A 9 17.01 -16.08 12.81
CA LEU A 9 15.85 -15.58 12.11
C LEU A 9 16.18 -14.29 11.33
N GLU A 10 16.80 -13.31 12.00
CA GLU A 10 17.24 -12.05 11.40
C GLU A 10 18.18 -12.27 10.21
N LYS A 11 19.16 -13.18 10.33
CA LYS A 11 20.06 -13.52 9.22
C LYS A 11 19.32 -14.13 8.02
N ILE A 12 18.35 -14.99 8.28
CA ILE A 12 17.53 -15.58 7.20
C ILE A 12 16.71 -14.50 6.52
N GLN A 13 16.04 -13.64 7.29
CA GLN A 13 15.22 -12.55 6.73
C GLN A 13 16.06 -11.54 5.96
N GLN A 14 17.25 -11.18 6.46
CA GLN A 14 18.16 -10.27 5.75
C GLN A 14 18.62 -10.86 4.41
N ALA A 15 19.08 -12.11 4.40
CA ALA A 15 19.48 -12.80 3.17
C ALA A 15 18.32 -12.98 2.19
N ALA A 16 17.10 -13.21 2.72
CA ALA A 16 15.90 -13.30 1.92
C ALA A 16 15.51 -11.95 1.30
N MET A 17 15.60 -10.87 2.07
CA MET A 17 15.38 -9.50 1.60
C MET A 17 16.26 -9.19 0.37
N GLU A 18 17.56 -9.48 0.48
CA GLU A 18 18.53 -9.24 -0.60
C GLU A 18 18.22 -10.09 -1.85
N GLU A 19 17.97 -11.39 -1.70
CA GLU A 19 17.66 -12.30 -2.80
C GLU A 19 16.32 -11.94 -3.49
N PHE A 20 15.26 -11.62 -2.70
CA PHE A 20 13.98 -11.19 -3.25
C PHE A 20 14.06 -9.82 -3.94
N SER A 21 14.83 -8.89 -3.40
CA SER A 21 15.02 -7.56 -4.01
C SER A 21 15.69 -7.68 -5.38
N GLU A 22 16.71 -8.55 -5.50
CA GLU A 22 17.43 -8.77 -6.75
C GLU A 22 16.59 -9.51 -7.80
N LYS A 23 15.94 -10.62 -7.42
CA LYS A 23 15.36 -11.58 -8.36
C LYS A 23 13.83 -11.65 -8.37
N GLY A 24 13.17 -10.92 -7.48
CA GLY A 24 11.74 -11.07 -7.25
C GLY A 24 11.40 -12.41 -6.57
N PHE A 25 10.14 -12.54 -6.14
CA PHE A 25 9.69 -13.78 -5.47
C PHE A 25 9.89 -15.00 -6.37
N GLN A 26 9.44 -14.95 -7.64
CA GLN A 26 9.50 -16.12 -8.53
C GLN A 26 10.92 -16.58 -8.79
N GLY A 27 11.86 -15.66 -9.07
CA GLY A 27 13.25 -15.96 -9.42
C GLY A 27 14.15 -16.27 -8.23
N ALA A 28 13.73 -15.99 -7.00
CA ALA A 28 14.54 -16.18 -5.79
C ALA A 28 14.72 -17.65 -5.41
N SER A 29 15.91 -17.98 -4.93
CA SER A 29 16.34 -19.33 -4.57
C SER A 29 16.57 -19.49 -3.07
N LEU A 30 15.78 -20.37 -2.42
CA LEU A 30 16.02 -20.73 -1.01
C LEU A 30 17.43 -21.28 -0.74
N ARG A 31 18.06 -21.92 -1.73
CA ARG A 31 19.45 -22.41 -1.61
C ARG A 31 20.45 -21.24 -1.48
N GLN A 32 20.23 -20.16 -2.22
CA GLN A 32 21.07 -18.96 -2.11
C GLN A 32 20.85 -18.25 -0.78
N ILE A 33 19.60 -18.11 -0.37
CA ILE A 33 19.23 -17.52 0.94
C ILE A 33 19.92 -18.29 2.08
N VAL A 34 19.80 -19.61 2.10
CA VAL A 34 20.44 -20.46 3.11
C VAL A 34 21.97 -20.31 3.12
N LYS A 35 22.59 -20.28 1.94
CA LYS A 35 24.03 -20.10 1.78
C LYS A 35 24.48 -18.72 2.30
N GLN A 36 23.76 -17.67 1.95
CA GLN A 36 24.08 -16.29 2.35
C GLN A 36 23.86 -16.07 3.85
N ALA A 37 22.77 -16.60 4.41
CA ALA A 37 22.49 -16.55 5.85
C ALA A 37 23.47 -17.38 6.69
N GLY A 38 24.25 -18.27 6.06
CA GLY A 38 25.17 -19.17 6.78
C GLY A 38 24.46 -20.22 7.63
N VAL A 39 23.27 -20.65 7.23
CA VAL A 39 22.44 -21.64 7.93
C VAL A 39 22.25 -22.91 7.10
N THR A 40 21.71 -23.97 7.71
CA THR A 40 21.32 -25.17 6.97
C THR A 40 19.90 -25.05 6.42
N THR A 41 19.58 -25.79 5.35
CA THR A 41 18.22 -25.87 4.80
C THR A 41 17.22 -26.35 5.87
N GLY A 42 17.62 -27.30 6.73
CA GLY A 42 16.78 -27.76 7.83
C GLY A 42 16.50 -26.64 8.88
N ALA A 43 17.50 -25.79 9.12
CA ALA A 43 17.29 -24.63 10.01
C ALA A 43 16.28 -23.63 9.41
N LEU A 44 16.36 -23.32 8.11
CA LEU A 44 15.40 -22.47 7.44
C LEU A 44 13.98 -23.04 7.54
N TYR A 45 13.79 -24.33 7.24
CA TYR A 45 12.48 -24.97 7.34
C TYR A 45 11.96 -25.12 8.78
N GLY A 46 12.82 -24.95 9.79
CA GLY A 46 12.42 -24.84 11.18
C GLY A 46 11.70 -23.52 11.49
N TYR A 47 11.95 -22.46 10.71
CA TYR A 47 11.32 -21.15 10.86
C TYR A 47 10.18 -20.93 9.86
N PHE A 48 10.34 -21.37 8.61
CA PHE A 48 9.43 -21.07 7.51
C PHE A 48 9.05 -22.34 6.76
N SER A 49 7.76 -22.59 6.62
CA SER A 49 7.23 -23.78 5.93
C SER A 49 7.46 -23.77 4.42
N SER A 50 7.65 -22.58 3.82
CA SER A 50 7.79 -22.41 2.37
C SER A 50 8.53 -21.10 2.03
N LYS A 51 8.88 -20.92 0.75
CA LYS A 51 9.38 -19.64 0.22
C LYS A 51 8.36 -18.52 0.39
N GLU A 52 7.09 -18.83 0.21
CA GLU A 52 6.00 -17.88 0.37
C GLU A 52 5.85 -17.44 1.84
N ALA A 53 5.94 -18.37 2.81
CA ALA A 53 5.92 -18.04 4.23
C ALA A 53 7.10 -17.13 4.64
N LEU A 54 8.29 -17.36 4.05
CA LEU A 54 9.44 -16.49 4.26
C LEU A 54 9.23 -15.11 3.65
N PHE A 55 8.72 -15.02 2.43
CA PHE A 55 8.38 -13.75 1.79
C PHE A 55 7.31 -12.99 2.58
N ALA A 56 6.24 -13.68 2.94
CA ALA A 56 5.15 -13.13 3.76
C ALA A 56 5.67 -12.55 5.09
N SER A 57 6.60 -13.24 5.77
CA SER A 57 7.16 -12.73 7.04
C SER A 57 7.86 -11.37 6.92
N ILE A 58 8.26 -10.99 5.70
CA ILE A 58 8.90 -9.71 5.41
C ILE A 58 7.86 -8.66 5.03
N VAL A 59 6.90 -9.00 4.18
CA VAL A 59 6.00 -7.99 3.58
C VAL A 59 4.66 -7.84 4.31
N GLU A 60 4.17 -8.88 4.99
CA GLU A 60 2.88 -8.88 5.69
C GLU A 60 2.71 -7.74 6.70
N PRO A 61 3.70 -7.45 7.59
CA PRO A 61 3.56 -6.35 8.54
C PRO A 61 3.32 -5.00 7.85
N HIS A 62 3.93 -4.82 6.67
CA HIS A 62 3.85 -3.58 5.90
C HIS A 62 2.57 -3.51 5.07
N ALA A 63 2.15 -4.62 4.47
CA ALA A 63 0.87 -4.74 3.79
C ALA A 63 -0.30 -4.48 4.76
N ALA A 64 -0.26 -5.10 5.94
CA ALA A 64 -1.27 -4.91 6.98
C ALA A 64 -1.29 -3.46 7.51
N ALA A 65 -0.13 -2.84 7.74
CA ALA A 65 -0.05 -1.46 8.21
C ALA A 65 -0.61 -0.46 7.19
N LEU A 66 -0.22 -0.57 5.91
CA LEU A 66 -0.69 0.32 4.84
C LEU A 66 -2.18 0.14 4.58
N MET A 67 -2.65 -1.10 4.41
CA MET A 67 -4.07 -1.39 4.18
C MET A 67 -4.91 -1.03 5.41
N GLY A 68 -4.43 -1.35 6.62
CA GLY A 68 -5.13 -1.03 7.87
C GLY A 68 -5.34 0.48 8.03
N ARG A 69 -4.29 1.29 7.86
CA ARG A 69 -4.39 2.76 7.96
C ARG A 69 -5.31 3.34 6.87
N PHE A 70 -5.26 2.76 5.66
CA PHE A 70 -6.14 3.17 4.58
C PHE A 70 -7.61 2.86 4.89
N MET A 71 -7.90 1.64 5.34
CA MET A 71 -9.26 1.23 5.75
C MET A 71 -9.80 2.07 6.91
N GLU A 72 -8.96 2.40 7.90
CA GLU A 72 -9.34 3.30 8.99
C GLU A 72 -9.80 4.67 8.48
N ALA A 73 -9.07 5.26 7.53
CA ALA A 73 -9.43 6.56 6.95
C ALA A 73 -10.75 6.49 6.17
N GLN A 74 -10.94 5.46 5.36
CA GLN A 74 -12.16 5.24 4.59
C GLN A 74 -13.38 5.05 5.51
N THR A 75 -13.24 4.20 6.53
CA THR A 75 -14.31 3.93 7.48
C THR A 75 -14.65 5.17 8.31
N ALA A 76 -13.64 5.89 8.81
CA ALA A 76 -13.86 7.12 9.58
C ALA A 76 -14.63 8.17 8.78
N PHE A 77 -14.29 8.33 7.48
CA PHE A 77 -15.01 9.23 6.59
C PHE A 77 -16.46 8.76 6.34
N ALA A 78 -16.67 7.48 6.06
CA ALA A 78 -17.99 6.92 5.78
C ALA A 78 -18.93 6.92 6.99
N GLU A 79 -18.41 6.78 8.22
CA GLU A 79 -19.17 6.84 9.48
C GLU A 79 -19.47 8.28 9.93
N MET A 80 -18.85 9.28 9.32
CA MET A 80 -19.13 10.68 9.61
C MET A 80 -20.57 11.03 9.22
N PRO A 81 -21.27 11.95 9.95
CA PRO A 81 -22.59 12.42 9.55
C PRO A 81 -22.62 12.88 8.10
N GLU A 82 -23.55 12.39 7.30
CA GLU A 82 -23.60 12.66 5.84
C GLU A 82 -23.44 14.15 5.49
N LYS A 83 -24.06 15.03 6.29
CA LYS A 83 -24.01 16.49 6.06
C LYS A 83 -22.62 17.12 6.25
N GLU A 84 -21.75 16.43 6.98
CA GLU A 84 -20.40 16.92 7.28
C GLU A 84 -19.37 16.39 6.24
N GLN A 85 -19.67 15.27 5.59
CA GLN A 85 -18.75 14.63 4.65
C GLN A 85 -18.25 15.56 3.52
N PRO A 86 -19.10 16.40 2.87
CA PRO A 86 -18.63 17.29 1.80
C PRO A 86 -17.58 18.30 2.25
N GLU A 87 -17.68 18.80 3.49
CA GLU A 87 -16.71 19.77 4.04
C GLU A 87 -15.39 19.11 4.46
N HIS A 88 -15.42 17.80 4.74
CA HIS A 88 -14.25 17.02 5.21
C HIS A 88 -13.62 16.19 4.11
N MET A 89 -14.19 16.17 2.91
CA MET A 89 -13.62 15.48 1.75
C MET A 89 -12.20 15.99 1.50
N GLY A 90 -11.23 15.08 1.49
CA GLY A 90 -9.82 15.40 1.28
C GLY A 90 -9.00 15.64 2.55
N LEU A 91 -9.61 15.94 3.71
CA LEU A 91 -8.87 16.12 4.96
C LEU A 91 -8.36 14.77 5.49
N GLU A 92 -9.26 13.81 5.68
CA GLU A 92 -8.92 12.45 6.12
C GLU A 92 -7.99 11.75 5.12
N SER A 93 -8.27 11.90 3.83
CA SER A 93 -7.41 11.40 2.76
C SER A 93 -6.00 12.00 2.84
N SER A 94 -5.88 13.31 3.08
CA SER A 94 -4.59 13.99 3.23
C SER A 94 -3.76 13.41 4.38
N GLN A 95 -4.36 13.24 5.55
CA GLN A 95 -3.68 12.69 6.72
C GLN A 95 -3.25 11.24 6.48
N CYS A 96 -4.10 10.44 5.85
CA CYS A 96 -3.79 9.05 5.50
C CYS A 96 -2.61 8.97 4.54
N VAL A 97 -2.63 9.75 3.46
CA VAL A 97 -1.57 9.72 2.43
C VAL A 97 -0.23 10.22 3.01
N HIS A 98 -0.23 11.27 3.82
CA HIS A 98 0.99 11.72 4.51
C HIS A 98 1.57 10.64 5.41
N TRP A 99 0.73 9.98 6.22
CA TRP A 99 1.17 8.87 7.05
C TRP A 99 1.75 7.72 6.21
N MET A 100 1.08 7.37 5.10
CA MET A 100 1.57 6.32 4.20
C MET A 100 2.95 6.65 3.63
N VAL A 101 3.17 7.89 3.20
CA VAL A 101 4.48 8.32 2.68
C VAL A 101 5.56 8.29 3.75
N ASP A 102 5.26 8.74 4.97
CA ASP A 102 6.17 8.64 6.11
C ASP A 102 6.54 7.18 6.37
N TYR A 103 5.54 6.31 6.50
CA TYR A 103 5.72 4.89 6.72
C TYR A 103 6.56 4.23 5.61
N ILE A 104 6.24 4.52 4.36
CA ILE A 104 6.97 4.02 3.19
C ILE A 104 8.44 4.46 3.23
N CYS A 105 8.71 5.72 3.55
CA CYS A 105 10.08 6.23 3.64
C CYS A 105 10.89 5.54 4.75
N ASP A 106 10.24 5.22 5.86
CA ASP A 106 10.88 4.54 7.00
C ASP A 106 11.03 3.02 6.78
N HIS A 107 10.22 2.42 5.88
CA HIS A 107 10.20 0.98 5.59
C HIS A 107 10.37 0.68 4.10
N ARG A 108 11.24 1.41 3.42
CA ARG A 108 11.36 1.42 1.96
C ARG A 108 11.59 0.06 1.33
N GLU A 109 12.57 -0.69 1.82
CA GLU A 109 12.96 -1.97 1.23
C GLU A 109 11.85 -3.03 1.27
N PRO A 110 11.22 -3.33 2.41
CA PRO A 110 10.14 -4.30 2.42
C PRO A 110 8.89 -3.81 1.69
N VAL A 111 8.60 -2.50 1.68
CA VAL A 111 7.48 -1.96 0.89
C VAL A 111 7.79 -2.06 -0.61
N LYS A 112 9.04 -1.85 -1.03
CA LYS A 112 9.46 -2.06 -2.42
C LYS A 112 9.32 -3.52 -2.86
N LEU A 113 9.61 -4.48 -1.97
CA LEU A 113 9.32 -5.89 -2.22
C LEU A 113 7.82 -6.13 -2.44
N LEU A 114 6.97 -5.59 -1.55
CA LEU A 114 5.52 -5.71 -1.63
C LEU A 114 4.98 -5.18 -2.96
N LEU A 115 5.42 -4.00 -3.37
CA LEU A 115 4.89 -3.30 -4.55
C LEU A 115 5.45 -3.79 -5.88
N CYS A 116 6.72 -4.23 -5.91
CA CYS A 116 7.45 -4.47 -7.17
C CYS A 116 7.90 -5.92 -7.37
N LYS A 117 7.87 -6.76 -6.35
CA LYS A 117 8.53 -8.08 -6.37
C LYS A 117 7.64 -9.22 -5.89
N ALA A 118 6.35 -8.96 -5.67
CA ALA A 118 5.40 -9.91 -5.10
C ALA A 118 4.69 -10.81 -6.12
N GLU A 119 5.04 -10.74 -7.42
CA GLU A 119 4.43 -11.55 -8.47
C GLU A 119 4.49 -13.05 -8.13
N GLY A 120 3.34 -13.73 -8.22
CA GLY A 120 3.17 -15.15 -7.87
C GLY A 120 2.96 -15.41 -6.37
N THR A 121 2.73 -14.36 -5.56
CA THR A 121 2.32 -14.47 -4.14
C THR A 121 0.90 -14.00 -3.94
N SER A 122 0.34 -14.19 -2.72
CA SER A 122 -0.94 -13.61 -2.31
C SER A 122 -0.93 -12.07 -2.26
N TYR A 123 0.24 -11.44 -2.33
CA TYR A 123 0.41 -9.97 -2.31
C TYR A 123 0.50 -9.33 -3.70
N GLU A 124 0.51 -10.11 -4.77
CA GLU A 124 0.64 -9.63 -6.15
C GLU A 124 -0.36 -8.52 -6.50
N HIS A 125 -1.57 -8.60 -5.95
CA HIS A 125 -2.66 -7.67 -6.21
C HIS A 125 -2.85 -6.61 -5.11
N PHE A 126 -1.84 -6.34 -4.27
CA PHE A 126 -1.96 -5.43 -3.14
C PHE A 126 -2.47 -4.04 -3.54
N VAL A 127 -1.87 -3.40 -4.56
CA VAL A 127 -2.30 -2.08 -5.04
C VAL A 127 -3.70 -2.13 -5.66
N HIS A 128 -4.01 -3.19 -6.42
CA HIS A 128 -5.34 -3.39 -6.98
C HIS A 128 -6.41 -3.49 -5.89
N ASN A 129 -6.13 -4.21 -4.80
CA ASN A 129 -7.06 -4.32 -3.67
C ASN A 129 -7.31 -2.95 -3.00
N MET A 130 -6.30 -2.08 -2.90
CA MET A 130 -6.48 -0.71 -2.42
C MET A 130 -7.37 0.11 -3.36
N VAL A 131 -7.19 -0.06 -4.68
CA VAL A 131 -8.02 0.60 -5.70
C VAL A 131 -9.48 0.16 -5.59
N GLU A 132 -9.75 -1.13 -5.40
CA GLU A 132 -11.12 -1.65 -5.23
C GLU A 132 -11.81 -1.04 -4.00
N VAL A 133 -11.10 -0.96 -2.88
CA VAL A 133 -11.61 -0.29 -1.67
C VAL A 133 -11.93 1.19 -1.95
N GLU A 134 -11.02 1.92 -2.61
CA GLU A 134 -11.24 3.34 -2.96
C GLU A 134 -12.49 3.51 -3.83
N VAL A 135 -12.66 2.66 -4.83
CA VAL A 135 -13.83 2.69 -5.73
C VAL A 135 -15.13 2.44 -4.94
N GLU A 136 -15.14 1.45 -4.05
CA GLU A 136 -16.31 1.14 -3.24
C GLU A 136 -16.74 2.35 -2.39
N TYR A 137 -15.81 2.94 -1.62
CA TYR A 137 -16.10 4.10 -0.77
C TYR A 137 -16.42 5.36 -1.58
N THR A 138 -15.80 5.55 -2.75
CA THR A 138 -16.16 6.64 -3.67
C THR A 138 -17.61 6.53 -4.13
N LEU A 139 -18.06 5.35 -4.56
CA LEU A 139 -19.44 5.14 -4.99
C LEU A 139 -20.45 5.34 -3.84
N GLN A 140 -20.11 4.89 -2.63
CA GLN A 140 -20.92 5.15 -1.43
C GLN A 140 -21.03 6.66 -1.15
N TYR A 141 -19.95 7.41 -1.26
CA TYR A 141 -19.95 8.86 -1.10
C TYR A 141 -20.79 9.59 -2.15
N LEU A 142 -20.74 9.16 -3.42
CA LEU A 142 -21.61 9.71 -4.47
C LEU A 142 -23.10 9.51 -4.15
N GLU A 143 -23.48 8.38 -3.57
CA GLU A 143 -24.84 8.16 -3.10
C GLU A 143 -25.23 9.11 -1.95
N VAL A 144 -24.30 9.41 -1.03
CA VAL A 144 -24.51 10.42 0.03
C VAL A 144 -24.75 11.80 -0.60
N LEU A 145 -23.94 12.22 -1.57
CA LEU A 145 -24.13 13.50 -2.25
C LEU A 145 -25.50 13.61 -2.92
N HIS A 146 -25.97 12.54 -3.58
CA HIS A 146 -27.31 12.50 -4.19
C HIS A 146 -28.42 12.61 -3.12
N ARG A 147 -28.28 11.92 -1.97
CA ARG A 147 -29.24 12.04 -0.85
C ARG A 147 -29.30 13.44 -0.26
N LEU A 148 -28.17 14.15 -0.26
CA LEU A 148 -28.07 15.54 0.20
C LEU A 148 -28.60 16.55 -0.83
N GLY A 149 -28.97 16.10 -2.03
CA GLY A 149 -29.53 16.95 -3.08
C GLY A 149 -28.47 17.64 -3.96
N HIS A 150 -27.20 17.17 -3.94
CA HIS A 150 -26.19 17.65 -4.85
C HIS A 150 -26.42 17.10 -6.27
N GLU A 151 -26.33 17.97 -7.28
CA GLU A 151 -26.39 17.57 -8.68
C GLU A 151 -25.05 16.98 -9.13
N CYS A 152 -24.79 15.72 -8.75
CA CYS A 152 -23.58 15.00 -9.15
C CYS A 152 -23.87 14.20 -10.44
N PRO A 153 -22.97 14.24 -11.43
CA PRO A 153 -23.04 13.33 -12.57
C PRO A 153 -22.97 11.87 -12.10
N GLN A 154 -23.68 11.00 -12.81
CA GLN A 154 -23.54 9.56 -12.56
C GLN A 154 -22.17 9.09 -13.05
N LEU A 155 -21.27 8.77 -12.15
CA LEU A 155 -19.94 8.28 -12.49
C LEU A 155 -19.96 6.75 -12.61
N ASP A 156 -19.30 6.27 -13.67
CA ASP A 156 -19.09 4.84 -13.91
C ASP A 156 -17.99 4.30 -12.97
N ALA A 157 -18.23 3.13 -12.39
CA ALA A 157 -17.24 2.44 -11.55
C ALA A 157 -15.90 2.21 -12.26
N GLN A 158 -15.91 1.98 -13.59
CA GLN A 158 -14.68 1.83 -14.35
C GLN A 158 -13.88 3.13 -14.42
N LEU A 159 -14.54 4.28 -14.56
CA LEU A 159 -13.86 5.58 -14.51
C LEU A 159 -13.27 5.84 -13.12
N CYS A 160 -14.02 5.55 -12.06
CA CYS A 160 -13.52 5.64 -10.68
C CYS A 160 -12.27 4.77 -10.49
N HIS A 161 -12.32 3.54 -11.00
CA HIS A 161 -11.19 2.61 -10.95
C HIS A 161 -9.94 3.13 -11.69
N ILE A 162 -10.11 3.69 -12.89
CA ILE A 162 -9.00 4.26 -13.68
C ILE A 162 -8.36 5.43 -12.92
N ILE A 163 -9.17 6.32 -12.36
CA ILE A 163 -8.68 7.50 -11.61
C ILE A 163 -7.96 7.07 -10.33
N ALA A 164 -8.57 6.17 -9.54
CA ALA A 164 -7.97 5.63 -8.32
C ALA A 164 -6.66 4.88 -8.60
N SER A 165 -6.62 4.07 -9.68
CA SER A 165 -5.41 3.40 -10.12
C SER A 165 -4.29 4.38 -10.46
N GLY A 166 -4.60 5.48 -11.16
CA GLY A 166 -3.64 6.54 -11.45
C GLY A 166 -3.10 7.20 -10.19
N MET A 167 -3.95 7.46 -9.20
CA MET A 167 -3.59 8.05 -7.93
C MET A 167 -2.63 7.14 -7.13
N PHE A 168 -3.00 5.89 -6.89
CA PHE A 168 -2.15 4.97 -6.12
C PHE A 168 -0.83 4.68 -6.81
N ASN A 169 -0.83 4.44 -8.13
CA ASN A 169 0.41 4.27 -8.86
C ASN A 169 1.30 5.52 -8.74
N GLY A 170 0.73 6.73 -8.86
CA GLY A 170 1.47 7.97 -8.68
C GLY A 170 2.11 8.11 -7.29
N ILE A 171 1.38 7.75 -6.23
CA ILE A 171 1.91 7.75 -4.86
C ILE A 171 3.04 6.72 -4.72
N PHE A 172 2.89 5.53 -5.25
CA PHE A 172 3.89 4.46 -5.12
C PHE A 172 5.14 4.64 -5.98
N GLU A 173 5.11 5.53 -7.00
CA GLU A 173 6.31 5.95 -7.74
C GLU A 173 7.42 6.50 -6.80
N ILE A 174 7.04 7.03 -5.64
CA ILE A 174 7.95 7.48 -4.59
C ILE A 174 8.91 6.36 -4.16
N VAL A 175 8.37 5.13 -4.02
CA VAL A 175 9.15 3.94 -3.65
C VAL A 175 10.01 3.46 -4.81
N ILE A 176 9.41 3.40 -6.00
CA ILE A 176 10.07 2.88 -7.21
C ILE A 176 11.31 3.69 -7.55
N HIS A 177 11.22 5.01 -7.37
CA HIS A 177 12.30 5.96 -7.69
C HIS A 177 13.18 6.34 -6.50
N ASP A 178 13.06 5.66 -5.36
CA ASP A 178 13.87 5.91 -4.15
C ASP A 178 13.93 7.40 -3.75
N MET A 179 12.80 8.11 -3.87
CA MET A 179 12.76 9.56 -3.64
C MET A 179 13.14 9.90 -2.18
N PRO A 180 13.92 10.99 -1.96
CA PRO A 180 14.13 11.52 -0.62
C PRO A 180 12.80 11.95 0.03
N LYS A 181 12.65 11.74 1.33
CA LYS A 181 11.41 11.98 2.09
C LYS A 181 10.82 13.39 1.86
N GLU A 182 11.64 14.43 1.92
CA GLU A 182 11.18 15.81 1.67
C GLU A 182 10.63 16.02 0.25
N GLN A 183 11.23 15.36 -0.74
CA GLN A 183 10.74 15.42 -2.12
C GLN A 183 9.45 14.64 -2.28
N ALA A 184 9.38 13.44 -1.68
CA ALA A 184 8.21 12.58 -1.66
C ALA A 184 6.99 13.31 -1.08
N MET A 185 7.15 13.97 0.07
CA MET A 185 6.08 14.74 0.72
C MET A 185 5.58 15.89 -0.17
N ARG A 186 6.49 16.66 -0.78
CA ARG A 186 6.08 17.73 -1.71
C ARG A 186 5.31 17.20 -2.93
N TYR A 187 5.74 16.07 -3.48
CA TYR A 187 5.08 15.49 -4.67
C TYR A 187 3.71 14.92 -4.33
N VAL A 188 3.59 14.29 -3.18
CA VAL A 188 2.30 13.78 -2.70
C VAL A 188 1.30 14.92 -2.47
N ASP A 189 1.72 16.06 -1.90
CA ASP A 189 0.85 17.23 -1.76
C ASP A 189 0.35 17.73 -3.12
N GLN A 190 1.24 17.84 -4.10
CA GLN A 190 0.89 18.27 -5.45
C GLN A 190 -0.04 17.28 -6.18
N LEU A 191 0.22 15.97 -6.01
CA LEU A 191 -0.65 14.92 -6.57
C LEU A 191 -2.04 14.96 -5.91
N ARG A 192 -2.09 15.08 -4.59
CA ARG A 192 -3.36 15.22 -3.87
C ARG A 192 -4.16 16.43 -4.38
N ASP A 193 -3.54 17.59 -4.48
CA ASP A 193 -4.20 18.81 -4.95
C ASP A 193 -4.73 18.64 -6.39
N PHE A 194 -3.95 17.99 -7.25
CA PHE A 194 -4.36 17.66 -8.62
C PHE A 194 -5.56 16.72 -8.66
N TYR A 195 -5.52 15.62 -7.90
CA TYR A 195 -6.62 14.65 -7.87
C TYR A 195 -7.87 15.23 -7.19
N THR A 196 -7.71 15.98 -6.09
CA THR A 196 -8.83 16.64 -5.40
C THR A 196 -9.53 17.63 -6.34
N ALA A 197 -8.78 18.49 -7.03
CA ALA A 197 -9.36 19.43 -7.99
C ALA A 197 -10.08 18.72 -9.15
N GLY A 198 -9.50 17.63 -9.66
CA GLY A 198 -10.11 16.79 -10.69
C GLY A 198 -11.41 16.14 -10.21
N TRP A 199 -11.41 15.59 -8.99
CA TRP A 199 -12.61 15.00 -8.38
C TRP A 199 -13.71 16.03 -8.18
N LEU A 200 -13.43 17.17 -7.54
CA LEU A 200 -14.40 18.25 -7.35
C LEU A 200 -15.05 18.66 -8.67
N LYS A 201 -14.24 18.74 -9.73
CA LYS A 201 -14.75 19.05 -11.07
C LYS A 201 -15.68 17.96 -11.62
N LEU A 202 -15.30 16.68 -11.45
CA LEU A 202 -16.09 15.53 -11.92
C LEU A 202 -17.43 15.41 -11.20
N ILE A 203 -17.47 15.69 -9.90
CA ILE A 203 -18.71 15.61 -9.10
C ILE A 203 -19.52 16.91 -9.08
N GLY A 204 -19.11 17.94 -9.86
CA GLY A 204 -19.86 19.18 -9.98
C GLY A 204 -19.77 20.15 -8.80
N GLN A 205 -18.72 20.01 -7.96
CA GLN A 205 -18.49 20.83 -6.75
C GLN A 205 -17.36 21.87 -6.93
N SER A 206 -17.02 22.26 -8.14
CA SER A 206 -15.96 23.23 -8.47
C SER A 206 -16.43 24.69 -8.42
#